data_5619fcfbd3cfc7929323143cfc78bae7
#
_entry.id   5619fcfbd3cfc7929323143cfc78bae7
#
_cell.length_a   1.000
_cell.length_b   1.000
_cell.length_c   1.000
_cell.angle_alpha   90.00
_cell.angle_beta   90.00
_cell.angle_gamma   90.00
#
_symmetry.space_group_name_H-M   'P 1'
#
loop_
_entity.id
_entity.type
_entity.pdbx_description
1 polymer ?
#
loop_
_entity_poly.entity_id
_entity_poly.type
_entity_poly.pdbx_seq_one_letter_code
_entity_poly.pdbx_strand_id
1 'polypeptide(L)'
;MTYDFHSSSKAAHHTALYSSSNTASGCSVVDTIQVYKERGADVDKLVVGVAFYGRVYTLSGTGNTEKGVGSTNVIQSGNHITYTNIINKYYNDPVVKARMIYYYDTKSCAPTIYDPATNTVISFDDPNSIDAKCKYIWNYDLAGLMYWENGEDTTDILLKAINKGMK
;
A
#
# COMPACT_ATOMS: atom_id res chain seq x y z
N MET A 1 6.26 4.49 11.01
CA MET A 1 4.95 4.09 10.48
C MET A 1 4.72 4.87 9.19
N THR A 2 5.00 4.24 8.03
CA THR A 2 4.97 4.86 6.69
C THR A 2 3.78 4.33 5.89
N TYR A 3 2.60 4.39 6.49
CA TYR A 3 1.30 4.01 5.95
C TYR A 3 0.23 5.01 6.43
N ASP A 4 -1.01 4.82 5.98
CA ASP A 4 -2.13 5.78 6.17
C ASP A 4 -1.99 7.09 5.38
N PHE A 5 -1.12 7.11 4.41
CA PHE A 5 -0.97 8.22 3.48
C PHE A 5 -2.12 8.21 2.46
N HIS A 6 -3.27 8.72 2.83
CA HIS A 6 -4.42 8.80 1.93
C HIS A 6 -4.82 10.25 1.65
N SER A 7 -5.53 10.45 0.56
CA SER A 7 -6.06 11.75 0.15
C SER A 7 -7.58 11.71 0.08
N SER A 8 -8.25 12.79 0.45
CA SER A 8 -9.69 12.94 0.29
C SER A 8 -10.12 13.30 -1.14
N SER A 9 -9.20 13.81 -1.95
CA SER A 9 -9.49 14.32 -3.29
C SER A 9 -8.98 13.44 -4.42
N LYS A 10 -8.18 12.42 -4.10
CA LYS A 10 -7.53 11.54 -5.10
C LYS A 10 -7.34 10.15 -4.52
N ALA A 11 -7.67 9.12 -5.31
CA ALA A 11 -7.33 7.75 -4.97
C ALA A 11 -5.81 7.56 -5.07
N ALA A 12 -5.12 7.53 -3.93
CA ALA A 12 -3.67 7.52 -3.83
C ALA A 12 -3.16 6.27 -3.10
N HIS A 13 -1.87 5.95 -3.29
CA HIS A 13 -1.22 4.92 -2.49
C HIS A 13 -1.10 5.35 -1.03
N HIS A 14 -1.48 4.47 -0.08
CA HIS A 14 -1.34 4.76 1.34
C HIS A 14 -0.05 4.25 1.98
N THR A 15 0.71 3.42 1.26
CA THR A 15 1.90 2.75 1.80
C THR A 15 3.01 2.57 0.74
N ALA A 16 3.19 3.58 -0.12
CA ALA A 16 4.16 3.58 -1.21
C ALA A 16 5.61 3.55 -0.70
N LEU A 17 6.49 2.79 -1.37
CA LEU A 17 7.93 2.85 -1.12
C LEU A 17 8.52 4.15 -1.68
N TYR A 18 8.21 4.49 -2.93
CA TYR A 18 8.67 5.71 -3.61
C TYR A 18 7.51 6.62 -3.98
N SER A 19 7.77 7.92 -4.04
CA SER A 19 6.81 8.90 -4.54
C SER A 19 6.59 8.79 -6.04
N SER A 20 5.34 8.96 -6.46
CA SER A 20 4.91 9.05 -7.86
C SER A 20 3.74 10.01 -8.00
N SER A 21 3.19 10.13 -9.21
CA SER A 21 1.94 10.88 -9.44
C SER A 21 0.74 10.28 -8.67
N ASN A 22 0.83 9.04 -8.19
CA ASN A 22 -0.22 8.33 -7.44
C ASN A 22 -0.01 8.33 -5.92
N THR A 23 0.97 9.09 -5.41
CA THR A 23 1.18 9.32 -3.97
C THR A 23 0.76 10.74 -3.60
N ALA A 24 0.47 10.97 -2.32
CA ALA A 24 0.44 12.33 -1.80
C ALA A 24 1.88 12.86 -1.71
N SER A 25 2.06 14.17 -1.88
CA SER A 25 3.39 14.79 -1.89
C SER A 25 4.14 14.54 -0.58
N GLY A 26 5.36 14.06 -0.65
CA GLY A 26 6.20 13.76 0.52
C GLY A 26 5.73 12.55 1.34
N CYS A 27 4.81 11.75 0.80
CA CYS A 27 4.15 10.64 1.50
C CYS A 27 4.59 9.28 0.96
N SER A 28 5.89 9.00 1.04
CA SER A 28 6.46 7.67 0.77
C SER A 28 7.42 7.25 1.88
N VAL A 29 7.79 5.97 1.90
CA VAL A 29 8.82 5.45 2.82
C VAL A 29 10.12 6.22 2.61
N VAL A 30 10.55 6.37 1.36
CA VAL A 30 11.83 7.02 1.01
C VAL A 30 11.84 8.49 1.40
N ASP A 31 10.77 9.24 1.12
CA ASP A 31 10.68 10.66 1.52
C ASP A 31 10.77 10.80 3.04
N THR A 32 10.07 9.91 3.78
CA THR A 32 10.08 9.92 5.25
C THR A 32 11.48 9.63 5.79
N ILE A 33 12.15 8.59 5.29
CA ILE A 33 13.52 8.24 5.69
C ILE A 33 14.48 9.42 5.40
N GLN A 34 14.34 10.06 4.25
CA GLN A 34 15.17 11.20 3.88
C GLN A 34 15.01 12.37 4.87
N VAL A 35 13.76 12.70 5.25
CA VAL A 35 13.48 13.75 6.24
C VAL A 35 14.12 13.44 7.59
N TYR A 36 14.07 12.17 8.06
CA TYR A 36 14.72 11.80 9.32
C TYR A 36 16.24 11.90 9.23
N LYS A 37 16.85 11.46 8.12
CA LYS A 37 18.30 11.59 7.88
C LYS A 37 18.76 13.05 7.89
N GLU A 38 18.04 13.93 7.20
CA GLU A 38 18.35 15.37 7.15
C GLU A 38 18.26 16.05 8.54
N ARG A 39 17.47 15.44 9.45
CA ARG A 39 17.35 15.89 10.84
C ARG A 39 18.33 15.21 11.80
N GLY A 40 19.29 14.42 11.28
CA GLY A 40 20.36 13.80 12.06
C GLY A 40 19.98 12.47 12.73
N ALA A 41 18.91 11.79 12.29
CA ALA A 41 18.62 10.46 12.79
C ALA A 41 19.60 9.42 12.20
N ASP A 42 20.09 8.53 13.04
CA ASP A 42 20.88 7.38 12.63
C ASP A 42 20.00 6.40 11.85
N VAL A 43 20.41 6.05 10.63
CA VAL A 43 19.61 5.18 9.74
C VAL A 43 19.45 3.77 10.30
N ASP A 44 20.45 3.27 11.00
CA ASP A 44 20.46 1.96 11.67
C ASP A 44 19.49 1.88 12.87
N LYS A 45 18.80 2.96 13.21
CA LYS A 45 17.71 3.03 14.19
C LYS A 45 16.34 3.19 13.56
N LEU A 46 16.26 3.37 12.23
CA LEU A 46 15.01 3.58 11.53
C LEU A 46 14.40 2.25 11.10
N VAL A 47 13.16 2.01 11.52
CA VAL A 47 12.37 0.82 11.20
C VAL A 47 11.25 1.19 10.23
N VAL A 48 11.16 0.49 9.10
CA VAL A 48 10.10 0.71 8.08
C VAL A 48 8.82 0.00 8.52
N GLY A 49 7.69 0.72 8.48
CA GLY A 49 6.38 0.14 8.75
C GLY A 49 5.67 -0.33 7.49
N VAL A 50 4.99 -1.48 7.57
CA VAL A 50 4.07 -2.00 6.55
C VAL A 50 2.68 -2.22 7.15
N ALA A 51 1.65 -2.15 6.30
CA ALA A 51 0.27 -2.27 6.73
C ALA A 51 -0.30 -3.66 6.37
N PHE A 52 -0.88 -4.36 7.34
CA PHE A 52 -1.62 -5.60 7.10
C PHE A 52 -3.10 -5.33 6.76
N TYR A 53 -3.36 -4.14 6.24
CA TYR A 53 -4.66 -3.67 5.82
C TYR A 53 -4.56 -2.74 4.60
N GLY A 54 -5.71 -2.43 4.02
CA GLY A 54 -5.82 -1.46 2.93
C GLY A 54 -6.69 -0.26 3.27
N ARG A 55 -6.48 0.82 2.52
CA ARG A 55 -7.37 2.00 2.51
C ARG A 55 -8.23 1.97 1.26
N VAL A 56 -9.53 2.17 1.48
CA VAL A 56 -10.57 2.05 0.47
C VAL A 56 -11.02 3.43 0.02
N TYR A 57 -11.13 3.62 -1.30
CA TYR A 57 -11.72 4.78 -1.93
C TYR A 57 -12.97 4.35 -2.69
N THR A 58 -14.03 5.16 -2.62
CA THR A 58 -15.19 5.06 -3.49
C THR A 58 -15.15 6.22 -4.48
N LEU A 59 -15.31 5.91 -5.77
CA LEU A 59 -15.30 6.87 -6.87
C LEU A 59 -16.72 7.15 -7.35
N SER A 60 -16.94 8.29 -8.01
CA SER A 60 -18.28 8.66 -8.53
C SER A 60 -18.75 7.83 -9.73
N GLY A 61 -17.87 7.04 -10.32
CA GLY A 61 -18.18 6.20 -11.50
C GLY A 61 -17.96 6.89 -12.86
N THR A 62 -17.70 8.21 -12.87
CA THR A 62 -17.38 8.96 -14.09
C THR A 62 -15.99 9.56 -13.98
N GLY A 63 -15.23 9.56 -15.08
CA GLY A 63 -13.87 10.11 -15.11
C GLY A 63 -12.84 9.28 -14.32
N ASN A 64 -13.15 8.00 -14.04
CA ASN A 64 -12.21 7.09 -13.40
C ASN A 64 -11.06 6.78 -14.34
N THR A 65 -9.83 6.65 -13.81
CA THR A 65 -8.74 6.04 -14.56
C THR A 65 -9.02 4.54 -14.76
N GLU A 66 -8.43 3.92 -15.77
CA GLU A 66 -8.58 2.49 -16.06
C GLU A 66 -8.17 1.59 -14.87
N LYS A 67 -7.28 2.09 -14.01
CA LYS A 67 -6.72 1.36 -12.83
C LYS A 67 -7.33 1.85 -11.50
N GLY A 68 -8.25 2.81 -11.56
CA GLY A 68 -8.85 3.45 -10.40
C GLY A 68 -7.90 4.38 -9.64
N VAL A 69 -6.66 3.96 -9.36
CA VAL A 69 -5.66 4.80 -8.70
C VAL A 69 -5.32 6.02 -9.56
N GLY A 70 -5.15 7.17 -8.91
CA GLY A 70 -4.97 8.46 -9.60
C GLY A 70 -6.28 9.18 -9.95
N SER A 71 -7.45 8.53 -9.80
CA SER A 71 -8.76 9.17 -10.01
C SER A 71 -8.99 10.30 -9.01
N THR A 72 -9.50 11.44 -9.49
CA THR A 72 -9.74 12.65 -8.69
C THR A 72 -11.21 12.85 -8.31
N ASN A 73 -12.09 11.96 -8.69
CA ASN A 73 -13.53 11.95 -8.45
C ASN A 73 -13.91 11.10 -7.23
N VAL A 74 -13.09 11.14 -6.18
CA VAL A 74 -13.31 10.45 -4.92
C VAL A 74 -14.51 11.04 -4.18
N ILE A 75 -15.49 10.21 -3.83
CA ILE A 75 -16.65 10.59 -3.01
C ILE A 75 -16.52 10.10 -1.56
N GLN A 76 -15.69 9.09 -1.32
CA GLN A 76 -15.37 8.61 0.02
C GLN A 76 -13.94 8.05 0.03
N SER A 77 -13.18 8.33 1.09
CA SER A 77 -11.80 7.87 1.23
C SER A 77 -11.47 7.43 2.66
N GLY A 78 -10.45 6.58 2.78
CA GLY A 78 -9.82 6.23 4.04
C GLY A 78 -10.51 5.12 4.83
N ASN A 79 -11.57 4.49 4.32
CA ASN A 79 -12.16 3.33 4.97
C ASN A 79 -11.14 2.20 5.08
N HIS A 80 -11.21 1.49 6.21
CA HIS A 80 -10.31 0.39 6.55
C HIS A 80 -10.84 -0.95 6.00
N ILE A 81 -9.93 -1.79 5.50
CA ILE A 81 -10.20 -3.19 5.15
C ILE A 81 -9.00 -4.05 5.52
N THR A 82 -9.18 -5.11 6.32
CA THR A 82 -8.11 -6.03 6.71
C THR A 82 -7.55 -6.76 5.49
N TYR A 83 -6.28 -7.16 5.53
CA TYR A 83 -5.70 -7.96 4.44
C TYR A 83 -6.44 -9.28 4.24
N THR A 84 -6.85 -9.95 5.32
CA THR A 84 -7.71 -11.14 5.27
C THR A 84 -8.98 -10.89 4.43
N ASN A 85 -9.66 -9.75 4.64
CA ASN A 85 -10.86 -9.41 3.88
C ASN A 85 -10.55 -9.04 2.43
N ILE A 86 -9.39 -8.48 2.13
CA ILE A 86 -8.92 -8.26 0.74
C ILE A 86 -8.80 -9.62 0.05
N ILE A 87 -8.11 -10.59 0.67
CA ILE A 87 -7.95 -11.93 0.11
C ILE A 87 -9.30 -12.61 -0.09
N ASN A 88 -10.17 -12.62 0.92
CA ASN A 88 -11.46 -13.29 0.85
C ASN A 88 -12.38 -12.69 -0.23
N LYS A 89 -12.46 -11.36 -0.30
CA LYS A 89 -13.38 -10.69 -1.22
C LYS A 89 -12.85 -10.62 -2.67
N TYR A 90 -11.55 -10.35 -2.85
CA TYR A 90 -11.02 -10.03 -4.19
C TYR A 90 -10.24 -11.18 -4.83
N TYR A 91 -9.67 -12.10 -4.04
CA TYR A 91 -8.89 -13.21 -4.58
C TYR A 91 -9.63 -14.56 -4.49
N ASN A 92 -10.47 -14.76 -3.47
CA ASN A 92 -11.19 -16.01 -3.26
C ASN A 92 -12.61 -16.00 -3.83
N ASP A 93 -13.26 -14.84 -3.98
CA ASP A 93 -14.55 -14.74 -4.67
C ASP A 93 -14.34 -14.77 -6.19
N PRO A 94 -14.80 -15.82 -6.91
CA PRO A 94 -14.56 -15.97 -8.34
C PRO A 94 -15.24 -14.87 -9.19
N VAL A 95 -16.38 -14.34 -8.75
CA VAL A 95 -17.11 -13.29 -9.48
C VAL A 95 -16.39 -11.96 -9.37
N VAL A 96 -15.94 -11.59 -8.19
CA VAL A 96 -15.18 -10.35 -7.96
C VAL A 96 -13.80 -10.43 -8.60
N LYS A 97 -13.11 -11.56 -8.44
CA LYS A 97 -11.80 -11.83 -9.04
C LYS A 97 -11.82 -11.70 -10.57
N ALA A 98 -12.87 -12.16 -11.22
CA ALA A 98 -12.98 -12.12 -12.69
C ALA A 98 -13.11 -10.68 -13.25
N ARG A 99 -13.57 -9.71 -12.43
CA ARG A 99 -13.80 -8.33 -12.87
C ARG A 99 -12.83 -7.32 -12.27
N MET A 100 -12.17 -7.65 -11.14
CA MET A 100 -11.24 -6.73 -10.51
C MET A 100 -10.02 -6.49 -11.38
N ILE A 101 -9.46 -5.30 -11.28
CA ILE A 101 -8.22 -4.92 -11.93
C ILE A 101 -7.16 -4.78 -10.84
N TYR A 102 -6.21 -5.74 -10.80
CA TYR A 102 -5.01 -5.59 -9.99
C TYR A 102 -3.99 -4.75 -10.76
N TYR A 103 -3.42 -3.76 -10.11
CA TYR A 103 -2.37 -2.94 -10.67
C TYR A 103 -1.22 -2.76 -9.68
N TYR A 104 -0.02 -3.11 -10.10
CA TYR A 104 1.21 -2.82 -9.37
C TYR A 104 1.90 -1.60 -9.99
N ASP A 105 1.94 -0.49 -9.24
CA ASP A 105 2.66 0.70 -9.65
C ASP A 105 4.16 0.50 -9.43
N THR A 106 4.89 0.19 -10.49
CA THR A 106 6.34 -0.08 -10.43
C THR A 106 7.14 1.14 -10.02
N LYS A 107 6.62 2.36 -10.20
CA LYS A 107 7.28 3.59 -9.75
C LYS A 107 7.18 3.78 -8.24
N SER A 108 6.03 3.45 -7.67
CA SER A 108 5.78 3.56 -6.24
C SER A 108 6.08 2.27 -5.47
N CYS A 109 6.31 1.15 -6.16
CA CYS A 109 6.37 -0.21 -5.60
C CYS A 109 5.15 -0.50 -4.69
N ALA A 110 3.96 -0.17 -5.18
CA ALA A 110 2.73 -0.28 -4.40
C ALA A 110 1.59 -0.88 -5.23
N PRO A 111 0.84 -1.87 -4.70
CA PRO A 111 -0.31 -2.46 -5.36
C PRO A 111 -1.59 -1.67 -5.11
N THR A 112 -2.52 -1.79 -6.06
CA THR A 112 -3.92 -1.42 -5.89
C THR A 112 -4.83 -2.47 -6.54
N ILE A 113 -6.07 -2.55 -6.04
CA ILE A 113 -7.18 -3.25 -6.68
C ILE A 113 -8.22 -2.20 -7.04
N TYR A 114 -8.75 -2.28 -8.26
CA TYR A 114 -9.93 -1.53 -8.68
C TYR A 114 -11.06 -2.50 -9.05
N ASP A 115 -12.21 -2.33 -8.43
CA ASP A 115 -13.46 -3.02 -8.81
C ASP A 115 -14.37 -2.03 -9.55
N PRO A 116 -14.43 -2.09 -10.90
CA PRO A 116 -15.22 -1.17 -11.69
C PRO A 116 -16.73 -1.31 -11.49
N ALA A 117 -17.22 -2.47 -11.03
CA ALA A 117 -18.66 -2.66 -10.78
C ALA A 117 -19.15 -1.92 -9.52
N THR A 118 -18.26 -1.68 -8.57
CA THR A 118 -18.56 -0.93 -7.34
C THR A 118 -17.84 0.42 -7.27
N ASN A 119 -17.08 0.79 -8.28
CA ASN A 119 -16.22 1.97 -8.31
C ASN A 119 -15.29 2.08 -7.09
N THR A 120 -14.80 0.94 -6.62
CA THR A 120 -13.99 0.84 -5.40
C THR A 120 -12.52 0.65 -5.76
N VAL A 121 -11.66 1.49 -5.18
CA VAL A 121 -10.20 1.33 -5.23
C VAL A 121 -9.67 0.99 -3.86
N ILE A 122 -8.75 0.03 -3.78
CA ILE A 122 -8.07 -0.35 -2.54
C ILE A 122 -6.58 -0.20 -2.75
N SER A 123 -5.93 0.59 -1.91
CA SER A 123 -4.47 0.64 -1.78
C SER A 123 -4.05 -0.16 -0.55
N PHE A 124 -3.04 -1.03 -0.70
CA PHE A 124 -2.64 -1.97 0.35
C PHE A 124 -1.17 -2.38 0.17
N ASP A 125 -0.61 -3.20 1.07
CA ASP A 125 0.64 -3.91 0.85
C ASP A 125 0.36 -5.35 0.40
N ASP A 126 1.22 -5.88 -0.48
CA ASP A 126 1.23 -7.27 -0.92
C ASP A 126 2.64 -7.87 -0.83
N PRO A 127 2.85 -9.16 -1.13
CA PRO A 127 4.18 -9.76 -1.11
C PRO A 127 5.21 -9.03 -2.00
N ASN A 128 4.80 -8.42 -3.11
CA ASN A 128 5.72 -7.71 -4.00
C ASN A 128 6.17 -6.36 -3.40
N SER A 129 5.24 -5.60 -2.81
CA SER A 129 5.58 -4.33 -2.15
C SER A 129 6.42 -4.56 -0.89
N ILE A 130 6.16 -5.64 -0.14
CA ILE A 130 6.96 -6.06 1.01
C ILE A 130 8.38 -6.43 0.57
N ASP A 131 8.55 -7.23 -0.49
CA ASP A 131 9.86 -7.59 -1.03
C ASP A 131 10.66 -6.33 -1.45
N ALA A 132 10.02 -5.37 -2.10
CA ALA A 132 10.64 -4.10 -2.46
C ALA A 132 11.08 -3.29 -1.22
N LYS A 133 10.27 -3.24 -0.17
CA LYS A 133 10.60 -2.58 1.10
C LYS A 133 11.73 -3.29 1.83
N CYS A 134 11.74 -4.63 1.87
CA CYS A 134 12.85 -5.40 2.45
C CYS A 134 14.18 -5.14 1.72
N LYS A 135 14.16 -5.14 0.39
CA LYS A 135 15.34 -4.78 -0.41
C LYS A 135 15.84 -3.36 -0.12
N TYR A 136 14.92 -2.41 0.05
CA TYR A 136 15.28 -1.05 0.42
C TYR A 136 15.95 -1.00 1.80
N ILE A 137 15.40 -1.71 2.79
CA ILE A 137 15.95 -1.81 4.16
C ILE A 137 17.39 -2.32 4.11
N TRP A 138 17.65 -3.42 3.40
CA TRP A 138 19.00 -3.99 3.26
C TRP A 138 19.96 -3.07 2.52
N ASN A 139 19.51 -2.43 1.44
CA ASN A 139 20.37 -1.56 0.62
C ASN A 139 20.78 -0.27 1.33
N TYR A 140 20.04 0.15 2.35
CA TYR A 140 20.29 1.39 3.07
C TYR A 140 20.60 1.19 4.57
N ASP A 141 20.91 -0.05 4.98
CA ASP A 141 21.31 -0.42 6.34
C ASP A 141 20.32 0.08 7.42
N LEU A 142 19.02 0.00 7.12
CA LEU A 142 17.98 0.37 8.09
C LEU A 142 17.82 -0.72 9.16
N ALA A 143 17.29 -0.36 10.34
CA ALA A 143 17.15 -1.24 11.50
C ALA A 143 16.24 -2.46 11.26
N GLY A 144 15.29 -2.38 10.33
CA GLY A 144 14.39 -3.49 10.04
C GLY A 144 13.00 -3.07 9.61
N LEU A 145 12.06 -4.01 9.76
CA LEU A 145 10.66 -3.84 9.36
C LEU A 145 9.73 -4.14 10.54
N MET A 146 8.69 -3.32 10.69
CA MET A 146 7.56 -3.57 11.60
C MET A 146 6.25 -3.61 10.80
N TYR A 147 5.23 -4.22 11.33
CA TYR A 147 3.91 -4.28 10.69
C TYR A 147 2.77 -3.94 11.66
N TRP A 148 1.70 -3.39 11.14
CA TRP A 148 0.45 -3.12 11.83
C TRP A 148 -0.72 -3.73 11.05
N GLU A 149 -1.51 -4.64 11.63
CA GLU A 149 -1.24 -5.36 12.86
C GLU A 149 -1.46 -6.87 12.66
N ASN A 150 -0.97 -7.66 13.60
CA ASN A 150 -0.94 -9.12 13.48
C ASN A 150 -2.31 -9.78 13.23
N GLY A 151 -3.39 -9.24 13.81
CA GLY A 151 -4.75 -9.79 13.66
C GLY A 151 -5.40 -9.53 12.29
N GLU A 152 -4.81 -8.71 11.43
CA GLU A 152 -5.41 -8.30 10.15
C GLU A 152 -5.00 -9.16 8.95
N ASP A 153 -3.98 -10.00 9.09
CA ASP A 153 -3.59 -11.05 8.14
C ASP A 153 -3.63 -12.45 8.77
N THR A 154 -4.82 -13.04 8.83
CA THR A 154 -5.00 -14.44 9.30
C THR A 154 -4.58 -15.48 8.26
N THR A 155 -4.12 -15.04 7.08
CA THR A 155 -3.64 -15.92 6.00
C THR A 155 -2.14 -16.19 6.09
N ASP A 156 -1.41 -15.46 6.91
CA ASP A 156 0.06 -15.44 7.02
C ASP A 156 0.80 -15.08 5.71
N ILE A 157 0.12 -14.59 4.70
CA ILE A 157 0.73 -14.29 3.39
C ILE A 157 1.76 -13.19 3.54
N LEU A 158 1.40 -12.07 4.19
CA LEU A 158 2.30 -10.93 4.38
C LEU A 158 3.40 -11.25 5.37
N LEU A 159 3.09 -11.97 6.46
CA LEU A 159 4.09 -12.39 7.43
C LEU A 159 5.15 -13.31 6.81
N LYS A 160 4.73 -14.24 5.95
CA LYS A 160 5.66 -15.10 5.18
C LYS A 160 6.53 -14.29 4.21
N ALA A 161 5.96 -13.26 3.56
CA ALA A 161 6.73 -12.36 2.69
C ALA A 161 7.80 -11.59 3.47
N ILE A 162 7.46 -11.05 4.65
CA ILE A 162 8.41 -10.39 5.55
C ILE A 162 9.54 -11.36 5.95
N ASN A 163 9.18 -12.55 6.46
CA ASN A 163 10.16 -13.55 6.89
C ASN A 163 11.10 -14.00 5.77
N LYS A 164 10.63 -14.01 4.52
CA LYS A 164 11.45 -14.31 3.35
C LYS A 164 12.38 -13.15 2.99
N GLY A 165 11.89 -11.91 3.02
CA GLY A 165 12.64 -10.74 2.60
C GLY A 165 13.65 -10.23 3.63
N MET A 166 13.45 -10.55 4.92
CA MET A 166 14.31 -10.12 6.02
C MET A 166 15.35 -11.18 6.47
N LYS A 167 15.52 -12.25 5.72
CA LYS A 167 16.58 -13.26 5.87
C LYS A 167 17.73 -12.99 4.91
#